data_70ec986303ae21b67079957087d912f2
#
_entry.id   70ec986303ae21b67079957087d912f2
#
_cell.length_a   1.000
_cell.length_b   1.000
_cell.length_c   1.000
_cell.angle_alpha   90.00
_cell.angle_beta   90.00
_cell.angle_gamma   90.00
#
_symmetry.space_group_name_H-M   'P 1'
#
loop_
_entity.id
_entity.type
_entity.pdbx_description
1 polymer ?
#
loop_
_entity_poly.entity_id
_entity_poly.type
_entity_poly.pdbx_seq_one_letter_code
_entity_poly.pdbx_strand_id
1 'polypeptide(L)'
;ELRIAATDAELATLLTDGTGHPVAASGGDLFRTMGSRPIGDRNELMAFPLDVVDVELDGGAPVVAVAHVLARLPARRGGAWRGPVLVVMNAEFIGDADVAPRGHPNDGRIETLLVDESMTARQRWASRRRMRNATHLPHPDISTRSVTSATYDFDTSLQVFADGLAVGSARSITVTVRPDAAVVHS
;
A
#
# COMPACT_ATOMS: atom_id res chain seq x y z
N GLU A 1 0.49 19.45 19.67
CA GLU A 1 0.88 20.14 18.44
C GLU A 1 0.55 19.24 17.25
N LEU A 2 -0.08 19.78 16.19
CA LEU A 2 -0.38 19.03 14.96
C LEU A 2 0.93 18.72 14.22
N ARG A 3 1.12 17.45 13.83
CA ARG A 3 2.26 17.01 13.03
C ARG A 3 1.80 16.74 11.60
N ILE A 4 2.59 17.12 10.62
CA ILE A 4 2.22 17.02 9.20
C ILE A 4 3.15 16.03 8.51
N ALA A 5 2.58 15.02 7.85
CA ALA A 5 3.28 14.05 7.03
C ALA A 5 3.18 14.42 5.55
N ALA A 6 4.29 14.47 4.86
CA ALA A 6 4.35 14.75 3.41
C ALA A 6 4.37 13.47 2.56
N THR A 7 4.58 12.31 3.18
CA THR A 7 4.59 11.00 2.51
C THR A 7 3.87 9.96 3.37
N ASP A 8 3.44 8.87 2.74
CA ASP A 8 2.78 7.76 3.45
C ASP A 8 3.72 7.10 4.47
N ALA A 9 5.01 6.96 4.15
CA ALA A 9 6.00 6.41 5.08
C ALA A 9 6.24 7.30 6.31
N GLU A 10 6.23 8.62 6.13
CA GLU A 10 6.29 9.56 7.24
C GLU A 10 5.02 9.47 8.07
N LEU A 11 3.86 9.37 7.43
CA LEU A 11 2.57 9.18 8.09
C LEU A 11 2.57 7.91 8.95
N ALA A 12 2.98 6.76 8.39
CA ALA A 12 3.10 5.51 9.13
C ALA A 12 4.01 5.65 10.36
N THR A 13 5.13 6.35 10.22
CA THR A 13 6.06 6.64 11.32
C THR A 13 5.41 7.48 12.41
N LEU A 14 4.73 8.57 12.03
CA LEU A 14 4.09 9.48 12.98
C LEU A 14 2.92 8.84 13.73
N LEU A 15 2.19 7.95 13.08
CA LEU A 15 1.07 7.22 13.69
C LEU A 15 1.53 6.12 14.67
N THR A 16 2.77 5.65 14.54
CA THR A 16 3.31 4.55 15.35
C THR A 16 4.32 4.98 16.41
N ASP A 17 4.69 6.25 16.48
CA ASP A 17 5.70 6.77 17.41
C ASP A 17 5.24 6.85 18.88
N GLY A 18 3.98 6.55 19.15
CA GLY A 18 3.39 6.50 20.51
C GLY A 18 3.22 7.87 21.18
N THR A 19 3.43 8.98 20.47
CA THR A 19 3.33 10.33 21.07
C THR A 19 1.89 10.80 21.29
N GLY A 20 0.91 10.20 20.61
CA GLY A 20 -0.51 10.57 20.70
C GLY A 20 -0.82 11.96 20.14
N HIS A 21 0.10 12.60 19.43
CA HIS A 21 -0.17 13.88 18.78
C HIS A 21 -1.07 13.68 17.56
N PRO A 22 -1.98 14.65 17.27
CA PRO A 22 -2.76 14.62 16.04
C PRO A 22 -1.83 14.70 14.83
N VAL A 23 -2.10 13.87 13.81
CA VAL A 23 -1.31 13.79 12.59
C VAL A 23 -2.18 14.17 11.40
N ALA A 24 -1.64 14.99 10.51
CA ALA A 24 -2.26 15.35 9.26
C ALA A 24 -1.42 14.88 8.07
N ALA A 25 -2.10 14.45 7.00
CA ALA A 25 -1.46 14.15 5.73
C ALA A 25 -1.49 15.37 4.80
N SER A 26 -0.38 15.66 4.15
CA SER A 26 -0.25 16.72 3.14
C SER A 26 0.24 16.22 1.78
N GLY A 27 0.52 14.92 1.67
CA GLY A 27 0.97 14.25 0.47
C GLY A 27 0.94 12.73 0.63
N GLY A 28 1.34 12.04 -0.43
CA GLY A 28 1.33 10.59 -0.50
C GLY A 28 0.11 10.02 -1.24
N ASP A 29 0.09 8.72 -1.41
CA ASP A 29 -0.95 8.00 -2.14
C ASP A 29 -2.26 7.92 -1.31
N LEU A 30 -2.14 7.80 0.01
CA LEU A 30 -3.27 7.86 0.92
C LEU A 30 -3.95 9.24 0.88
N PHE A 31 -3.17 10.32 0.98
CA PHE A 31 -3.69 11.69 0.90
C PHE A 31 -4.46 11.92 -0.42
N ARG A 32 -3.93 11.40 -1.53
CA ARG A 32 -4.60 11.43 -2.83
C ARG A 32 -5.90 10.64 -2.81
N THR A 33 -5.94 9.45 -2.21
CA THR A 33 -7.14 8.61 -2.06
C THR A 33 -8.22 9.32 -1.24
N MET A 34 -7.85 10.06 -0.21
CA MET A 34 -8.78 10.86 0.61
C MET A 34 -9.29 12.14 -0.08
N GLY A 35 -8.88 12.41 -1.34
CA GLY A 35 -9.36 13.54 -2.14
C GLY A 35 -8.46 14.77 -2.13
N SER A 36 -7.19 14.65 -1.70
CA SER A 36 -6.10 15.63 -1.86
C SER A 36 -6.51 17.09 -1.54
N ARG A 37 -7.05 17.35 -0.36
CA ARG A 37 -7.38 18.72 0.04
C ARG A 37 -6.21 19.33 0.79
N PRO A 38 -5.56 20.39 0.26
CA PRO A 38 -4.46 21.06 0.94
C PRO A 38 -4.87 21.56 2.33
N ILE A 39 -4.00 21.38 3.32
CA ILE A 39 -4.11 22.01 4.62
C ILE A 39 -3.83 23.51 4.41
N GLY A 40 -4.82 24.25 3.98
CA GLY A 40 -4.74 25.69 3.77
C GLY A 40 -5.93 26.35 4.45
N ASP A 41 -5.87 27.61 4.74
CA ASP A 41 -6.89 28.60 5.20
C ASP A 41 -8.23 28.14 5.84
N ARG A 42 -8.40 26.85 6.18
CA ARG A 42 -9.59 26.33 6.83
C ARG A 42 -9.36 26.24 8.33
N ASN A 43 -10.24 26.88 9.07
CA ASN A 43 -10.27 26.80 10.54
C ASN A 43 -10.71 25.42 11.07
N GLU A 44 -11.01 24.46 10.20
CA GLU A 44 -11.48 23.12 10.57
C GLU A 44 -10.74 22.06 9.76
N LEU A 45 -9.92 21.27 10.44
CA LEU A 45 -9.37 20.02 9.92
C LEU A 45 -10.42 18.93 10.04
N MET A 46 -10.64 18.18 8.98
CA MET A 46 -11.50 17.00 9.04
C MET A 46 -10.67 15.81 9.55
N ALA A 47 -11.24 15.09 10.52
CA ALA A 47 -10.64 13.87 11.06
C ALA A 47 -11.21 12.66 10.32
N PHE A 48 -10.35 11.79 9.79
CA PHE A 48 -10.70 10.57 9.09
C PHE A 48 -10.17 9.38 9.86
N PRO A 49 -11.03 8.41 10.24
CA PRO A 49 -10.56 7.14 10.73
C PRO A 49 -9.80 6.42 9.61
N LEU A 50 -8.73 5.73 9.96
CA LEU A 50 -7.82 5.08 9.05
C LEU A 50 -7.54 3.65 9.49
N ASP A 51 -7.70 2.72 8.58
CA ASP A 51 -7.19 1.38 8.72
C ASP A 51 -5.67 1.38 8.52
N VAL A 52 -4.95 0.55 9.24
CA VAL A 52 -3.53 0.32 9.00
C VAL A 52 -3.26 -1.14 8.68
N VAL A 53 -2.18 -1.40 7.98
CA VAL A 53 -1.80 -2.76 7.55
C VAL A 53 -0.56 -3.19 8.31
N ASP A 54 -0.68 -4.25 9.09
CA ASP A 54 0.45 -4.96 9.68
C ASP A 54 1.02 -5.94 8.65
N VAL A 55 2.33 -5.88 8.46
CA VAL A 55 3.08 -6.69 7.48
C VAL A 55 4.13 -7.49 8.22
N GLU A 56 3.95 -8.81 8.29
CA GLU A 56 4.91 -9.73 8.88
C GLU A 56 5.74 -10.40 7.79
N LEU A 57 7.05 -10.41 7.96
CA LEU A 57 8.03 -11.01 7.05
C LEU A 57 8.62 -12.25 7.69
N ASP A 58 8.36 -13.44 7.11
CA ASP A 58 8.84 -14.74 7.62
C ASP A 58 8.51 -14.96 9.11
N GLY A 59 7.34 -14.49 9.58
CA GLY A 59 6.89 -14.60 10.98
C GLY A 59 7.62 -13.66 11.95
N GLY A 60 8.30 -12.62 11.45
CA GLY A 60 8.94 -11.60 12.26
C GLY A 60 7.96 -10.58 12.86
N ALA A 61 8.50 -9.59 13.57
CA ALA A 61 7.69 -8.50 14.09
C ALA A 61 7.02 -7.71 12.95
N PRO A 62 5.75 -7.29 13.11
CA PRO A 62 5.05 -6.58 12.07
C PRO A 62 5.64 -5.18 11.82
N VAL A 63 5.67 -4.79 10.56
CA VAL A 63 5.91 -3.42 10.09
C VAL A 63 4.57 -2.83 9.68
N VAL A 64 4.32 -1.58 10.03
CA VAL A 64 3.07 -0.89 9.69
C VAL A 64 3.19 -0.20 8.34
N ALA A 65 2.18 -0.39 7.50
CA ALA A 65 1.94 0.38 6.28
C ALA A 65 0.57 1.07 6.35
N VAL A 66 0.44 2.24 5.75
CA VAL A 66 -0.81 3.01 5.73
C VAL A 66 -1.43 3.09 4.34
N ALA A 67 -0.65 3.07 3.28
CA ALA A 67 -1.13 3.17 1.91
C ALA A 67 -0.98 1.87 1.13
N HIS A 68 0.22 1.33 1.03
CA HIS A 68 0.46 0.14 0.21
C HIS A 68 1.70 -0.67 0.60
N VAL A 69 1.68 -1.96 0.24
CA VAL A 69 2.84 -2.85 0.32
C VAL A 69 3.14 -3.41 -1.07
N LEU A 70 4.41 -3.41 -1.45
CA LEU A 70 4.89 -3.99 -2.70
C LEU A 70 5.97 -5.03 -2.41
N ALA A 71 5.78 -6.27 -2.86
CA ALA A 71 6.81 -7.30 -2.82
C ALA A 71 7.16 -7.75 -4.25
N ARG A 72 8.45 -7.78 -4.57
CA ARG A 72 8.96 -8.11 -5.89
C ARG A 72 10.38 -8.66 -5.85
N LEU A 73 10.85 -9.22 -6.92
CA LEU A 73 12.27 -9.56 -7.04
C LEU A 73 13.15 -8.31 -6.85
N PRO A 74 14.37 -8.47 -6.31
CA PRO A 74 15.37 -7.39 -6.33
C PRO A 74 15.61 -6.86 -7.73
N ALA A 75 15.92 -5.58 -7.87
CA ALA A 75 16.09 -4.92 -9.18
C ALA A 75 17.09 -5.64 -10.09
N ARG A 76 18.22 -6.15 -9.53
CA ARG A 76 19.22 -6.94 -10.25
C ARG A 76 18.70 -8.27 -10.83
N ARG A 77 17.57 -8.78 -10.31
CA ARG A 77 16.88 -9.99 -10.79
C ARG A 77 15.66 -9.70 -11.65
N GLY A 78 15.46 -8.42 -12.02
CA GLY A 78 14.38 -7.98 -12.91
C GLY A 78 13.27 -7.18 -12.20
N GLY A 79 13.29 -7.05 -10.87
CA GLY A 79 12.32 -6.23 -10.14
C GLY A 79 10.88 -6.68 -10.40
N ALA A 80 9.99 -5.73 -10.63
CA ALA A 80 8.59 -5.97 -10.96
C ALA A 80 8.37 -6.44 -12.42
N TRP A 81 9.42 -6.56 -13.23
CA TRP A 81 9.31 -7.01 -14.63
C TRP A 81 9.44 -8.53 -14.79
N ARG A 82 9.84 -9.24 -13.75
CA ARG A 82 10.01 -10.70 -13.73
C ARG A 82 9.57 -11.30 -12.41
N GLY A 83 9.21 -12.59 -12.43
CA GLY A 83 8.79 -13.35 -11.25
C GLY A 83 7.47 -12.84 -10.65
N PRO A 84 7.06 -13.35 -9.50
CA PRO A 84 5.83 -12.93 -8.85
C PRO A 84 5.96 -11.50 -8.31
N VAL A 85 4.83 -10.79 -8.31
CA VAL A 85 4.72 -9.47 -7.65
C VAL A 85 3.45 -9.48 -6.81
N LEU A 86 3.59 -9.18 -5.53
CA LEU A 86 2.46 -8.94 -4.64
C LEU A 86 2.32 -7.44 -4.42
N VAL A 87 1.11 -6.94 -4.59
CA VAL A 87 0.73 -5.58 -4.22
C VAL A 87 -0.42 -5.69 -3.23
N VAL A 88 -0.31 -5.01 -2.09
CA VAL A 88 -1.36 -4.89 -1.08
C VAL A 88 -1.72 -3.42 -0.97
N MET A 89 -2.99 -3.11 -1.10
CA MET A 89 -3.49 -1.75 -1.19
C MET A 89 -4.49 -1.46 -0.07
N ASN A 90 -4.21 -0.45 0.70
CA ASN A 90 -5.14 0.22 1.59
C ASN A 90 -5.62 1.55 0.97
N ALA A 91 -4.77 2.18 0.17
CA ALA A 91 -5.10 3.30 -0.70
C ALA A 91 -5.50 2.82 -2.11
N GLU A 92 -6.04 3.72 -2.95
CA GLU A 92 -6.40 3.45 -4.35
C GLU A 92 -5.17 3.53 -5.28
N PHE A 93 -4.25 4.45 -4.99
CA PHE A 93 -3.15 4.83 -5.89
C PHE A 93 -1.78 4.32 -5.44
N ILE A 94 -0.87 4.15 -6.43
CA ILE A 94 0.58 4.16 -6.27
C ILE A 94 1.13 5.18 -7.28
N GLY A 95 1.50 6.36 -6.81
CA GLY A 95 1.90 7.47 -7.66
C GLY A 95 0.78 7.89 -8.63
N ASP A 96 1.02 7.83 -9.94
CA ASP A 96 0.05 8.14 -11.00
C ASP A 96 -0.82 6.95 -11.42
N ALA A 97 -0.61 5.79 -10.83
CA ALA A 97 -1.32 4.56 -11.16
C ALA A 97 -2.50 4.33 -10.20
N ASP A 98 -3.69 4.17 -10.76
CA ASP A 98 -4.87 3.66 -10.08
C ASP A 98 -4.79 2.12 -10.06
N VAL A 99 -4.26 1.60 -8.95
CA VAL A 99 -3.94 0.18 -8.79
C VAL A 99 -5.11 -0.60 -8.23
N ALA A 100 -5.83 -0.01 -7.29
CA ALA A 100 -6.99 -0.61 -6.64
C ALA A 100 -8.20 0.35 -6.64
N PRO A 101 -8.94 0.46 -7.76
CA PRO A 101 -10.06 1.42 -7.89
C PRO A 101 -11.21 1.24 -6.87
N ARG A 102 -11.12 0.20 -6.06
CA ARG A 102 -12.06 -0.10 -4.96
C ARG A 102 -11.41 0.01 -3.59
N GLY A 103 -10.13 0.33 -3.55
CA GLY A 103 -9.39 0.52 -2.30
C GLY A 103 -9.99 1.67 -1.51
N HIS A 104 -10.33 1.42 -0.25
CA HIS A 104 -10.85 2.42 0.65
C HIS A 104 -10.14 2.28 2.00
N PRO A 105 -9.47 3.33 2.49
CA PRO A 105 -8.58 3.23 3.65
C PRO A 105 -9.31 3.12 5.00
N ASN A 106 -10.62 2.87 4.98
CA ASN A 106 -11.46 2.77 6.18
C ASN A 106 -12.69 1.88 5.93
N ASP A 107 -12.51 0.72 5.32
CA ASP A 107 -13.59 -0.26 5.12
C ASP A 107 -13.29 -1.60 5.82
N GLY A 108 -12.21 -1.64 6.61
CA GLY A 108 -11.74 -2.83 7.32
C GLY A 108 -11.18 -3.91 6.40
N ARG A 109 -10.80 -3.58 5.17
CA ARG A 109 -10.32 -4.53 4.16
C ARG A 109 -9.12 -3.96 3.42
N ILE A 110 -8.34 -4.85 2.84
CA ILE A 110 -7.23 -4.52 1.94
C ILE A 110 -7.42 -5.24 0.63
N GLU A 111 -7.14 -4.54 -0.47
CA GLU A 111 -7.12 -5.13 -1.79
C GLU A 111 -5.74 -5.72 -2.07
N THR A 112 -5.69 -6.98 -2.51
CA THR A 112 -4.42 -7.62 -2.87
C THR A 112 -4.42 -7.97 -4.34
N LEU A 113 -3.31 -7.70 -5.01
CA LEU A 113 -3.06 -8.06 -6.39
C LEU A 113 -1.81 -8.94 -6.45
N LEU A 114 -1.97 -10.17 -6.90
CA LEU A 114 -0.86 -11.09 -7.13
C LEU A 114 -0.65 -11.25 -8.63
N VAL A 115 0.48 -10.76 -9.12
CA VAL A 115 0.91 -10.91 -10.52
C VAL A 115 1.68 -12.23 -10.64
N ASP A 116 1.21 -13.09 -11.52
CA ASP A 116 1.82 -14.39 -11.78
C ASP A 116 3.21 -14.24 -12.44
N GLU A 117 4.11 -15.15 -12.12
CA GLU A 117 5.47 -15.15 -12.67
C GLU A 117 5.51 -15.40 -14.18
N SER A 118 4.51 -16.10 -14.73
CA SER A 118 4.36 -16.35 -16.16
C SER A 118 4.06 -15.09 -16.97
N MET A 119 3.52 -14.03 -16.32
CA MET A 119 3.20 -12.78 -16.98
C MET A 119 4.44 -12.14 -17.59
N THR A 120 4.45 -12.02 -18.91
CA THR A 120 5.57 -11.47 -19.67
C THR A 120 5.80 -9.97 -19.41
N ALA A 121 7.05 -9.50 -19.60
CA ALA A 121 7.39 -8.08 -19.42
C ALA A 121 6.53 -7.15 -20.32
N ARG A 122 6.16 -7.61 -21.52
CA ARG A 122 5.26 -6.85 -22.43
C ARG A 122 3.85 -6.69 -21.85
N GLN A 123 3.29 -7.77 -21.27
CA GLN A 123 1.98 -7.73 -20.62
C GLN A 123 2.02 -6.83 -19.37
N ARG A 124 3.08 -6.93 -18.55
CA ARG A 124 3.29 -6.06 -17.38
C ARG A 124 3.36 -4.59 -17.79
N TRP A 125 4.07 -4.27 -18.86
CA TRP A 125 4.12 -2.90 -19.40
C TRP A 125 2.74 -2.42 -19.86
N ALA A 126 2.00 -3.27 -20.58
CA ALA A 126 0.64 -2.93 -21.02
C ALA A 126 -0.32 -2.73 -19.84
N SER A 127 -0.26 -3.61 -18.80
CA SER A 127 -1.07 -3.48 -17.59
C SER A 127 -0.71 -2.19 -16.83
N ARG A 128 0.57 -1.88 -16.67
CA ARG A 128 1.00 -0.63 -16.02
C ARG A 128 0.49 0.63 -16.73
N ARG A 129 0.44 0.63 -18.07
CA ARG A 129 -0.18 1.74 -18.83
C ARG A 129 -1.68 1.85 -18.58
N ARG A 130 -2.37 0.71 -18.46
CA ARG A 130 -3.81 0.65 -18.20
C ARG A 130 -4.18 1.06 -16.76
N MET A 131 -3.25 0.90 -15.80
CA MET A 131 -3.45 1.34 -14.41
C MET A 131 -3.73 2.85 -14.31
N ARG A 132 -3.22 3.67 -15.25
CA ARG A 132 -3.51 5.11 -15.28
C ARG A 132 -4.99 5.44 -15.47
N ASN A 133 -5.76 4.51 -16.02
CA ASN A 133 -7.18 4.67 -16.33
C ASN A 133 -8.01 3.56 -15.65
N ALA A 134 -7.50 2.91 -14.59
CA ALA A 134 -8.18 1.83 -13.87
C ALA A 134 -8.67 0.66 -14.76
N THR A 135 -8.06 0.43 -15.94
CA THR A 135 -8.53 -0.56 -16.92
C THR A 135 -7.61 -1.78 -17.06
N HIS A 136 -6.74 -2.01 -16.08
CA HIS A 136 -5.80 -3.14 -16.06
C HIS A 136 -6.43 -4.45 -15.60
N LEU A 137 -7.60 -4.40 -14.98
CA LEU A 137 -8.36 -5.54 -14.49
C LEU A 137 -9.70 -5.67 -15.24
N PRO A 138 -10.21 -6.91 -15.44
CA PRO A 138 -9.58 -8.19 -15.10
C PRO A 138 -8.42 -8.57 -16.02
N HIS A 139 -7.45 -9.34 -15.52
CA HIS A 139 -6.33 -9.88 -16.30
C HIS A 139 -6.10 -11.35 -15.91
N PRO A 140 -5.87 -12.29 -16.84
CA PRO A 140 -5.70 -13.70 -16.51
C PRO A 140 -4.50 -14.00 -15.59
N ASP A 141 -3.44 -13.21 -15.71
CA ASP A 141 -2.21 -13.38 -14.92
C ASP A 141 -2.16 -12.45 -13.69
N ILE A 142 -3.27 -11.84 -13.30
CA ILE A 142 -3.39 -11.01 -12.09
C ILE A 142 -4.58 -11.48 -11.27
N SER A 143 -4.30 -12.08 -10.13
CA SER A 143 -5.33 -12.46 -9.15
C SER A 143 -5.58 -11.31 -8.19
N THR A 144 -6.84 -10.99 -7.94
CA THR A 144 -7.24 -9.93 -6.99
C THR A 144 -8.13 -10.50 -5.91
N ARG A 145 -7.93 -10.04 -4.67
CA ARG A 145 -8.77 -10.40 -3.52
C ARG A 145 -8.95 -9.19 -2.61
N SER A 146 -10.11 -9.09 -1.99
CA SER A 146 -10.38 -8.18 -0.89
C SER A 146 -10.42 -9.02 0.39
N VAL A 147 -9.52 -8.74 1.33
CA VAL A 147 -9.28 -9.57 2.51
C VAL A 147 -9.10 -8.72 3.77
N THR A 148 -9.30 -9.33 4.94
CA THR A 148 -8.93 -8.74 6.24
C THR A 148 -7.56 -9.22 6.71
N SER A 149 -7.16 -10.44 6.29
CA SER A 149 -5.84 -11.01 6.50
C SER A 149 -5.54 -12.04 5.42
N ALA A 150 -4.28 -12.15 5.01
CA ALA A 150 -3.82 -13.18 4.09
C ALA A 150 -2.32 -13.43 4.24
N THR A 151 -1.91 -14.69 3.99
CA THR A 151 -0.51 -15.08 3.89
C THR A 151 -0.20 -15.48 2.45
N TYR A 152 0.96 -15.05 1.96
CA TYR A 152 1.48 -15.33 0.63
C TYR A 152 2.87 -15.94 0.75
N ASP A 153 3.01 -17.16 0.26
CA ASP A 153 4.27 -17.90 0.24
C ASP A 153 4.88 -17.92 -1.17
N PHE A 154 6.18 -17.76 -1.26
CA PHE A 154 6.92 -17.68 -2.51
C PHE A 154 8.13 -18.61 -2.49
N ASP A 155 8.43 -19.26 -3.59
CA ASP A 155 9.61 -20.13 -3.75
C ASP A 155 10.92 -19.34 -3.64
N THR A 156 10.88 -18.04 -3.88
CA THR A 156 12.04 -17.15 -3.82
C THR A 156 11.78 -15.97 -2.91
N SER A 157 12.84 -15.50 -2.22
CA SER A 157 12.72 -14.31 -1.40
C SER A 157 12.47 -13.07 -2.27
N LEU A 158 11.42 -12.32 -1.92
CA LEU A 158 11.04 -11.04 -2.53
C LEU A 158 11.53 -9.89 -1.65
N GLN A 159 11.95 -8.81 -2.26
CA GLN A 159 12.19 -7.55 -1.58
C GLN A 159 10.85 -6.86 -1.31
N VAL A 160 10.60 -6.49 -0.06
CA VAL A 160 9.35 -5.91 0.41
C VAL A 160 9.52 -4.44 0.72
N PHE A 161 8.55 -3.67 0.26
CA PHE A 161 8.45 -2.23 0.48
C PHE A 161 7.11 -1.93 1.16
N ALA A 162 7.12 -1.14 2.21
CA ALA A 162 5.95 -0.56 2.85
C ALA A 162 5.96 0.95 2.60
N ASP A 163 4.90 1.49 2.02
CA ASP A 163 4.77 2.92 1.70
C ASP A 163 5.99 3.50 0.95
N GLY A 164 6.55 2.69 0.04
CA GLY A 164 7.72 3.05 -0.76
C GLY A 164 9.08 2.80 -0.11
N LEU A 165 9.16 2.54 1.21
CA LEU A 165 10.41 2.23 1.90
C LEU A 165 10.69 0.73 1.92
N ALA A 166 11.95 0.34 1.67
CA ALA A 166 12.38 -1.05 1.77
C ALA A 166 12.39 -1.48 3.24
N VAL A 167 11.59 -2.49 3.59
CA VAL A 167 11.44 -2.99 4.97
C VAL A 167 12.10 -4.35 5.18
N GLY A 168 12.49 -5.02 4.11
CA GLY A 168 13.18 -6.31 4.21
C GLY A 168 13.02 -7.16 2.97
N SER A 169 13.26 -8.45 3.15
CA SER A 169 13.03 -9.48 2.13
C SER A 169 12.51 -10.75 2.81
N ALA A 170 11.50 -11.37 2.22
CA ALA A 170 10.84 -12.55 2.78
C ALA A 170 10.38 -13.52 1.71
N ARG A 171 10.17 -14.77 2.12
CA ARG A 171 9.48 -15.80 1.33
C ARG A 171 8.02 -15.93 1.75
N SER A 172 7.72 -15.69 3.01
CA SER A 172 6.36 -15.69 3.55
C SER A 172 5.99 -14.27 3.99
N ILE A 173 4.89 -13.74 3.47
CA ILE A 173 4.43 -12.39 3.75
C ILE A 173 3.00 -12.50 4.26
N THR A 174 2.77 -12.18 5.53
CA THR A 174 1.44 -12.09 6.10
C THR A 174 1.05 -10.63 6.22
N VAL A 175 -0.14 -10.31 5.75
CA VAL A 175 -0.73 -8.97 5.84
C VAL A 175 -2.05 -9.04 6.60
N THR A 176 -2.24 -8.12 7.53
CA THR A 176 -3.46 -8.06 8.35
C THR A 176 -3.90 -6.61 8.50
N VAL A 177 -5.16 -6.33 8.19
CA VAL A 177 -5.72 -5.00 8.43
C VAL A 177 -6.09 -4.85 9.90
N ARG A 178 -5.76 -3.70 10.49
CA ARG A 178 -6.31 -3.23 11.77
C ARG A 178 -7.28 -2.09 11.49
N PRO A 179 -8.60 -2.37 11.54
CA PRO A 179 -9.62 -1.36 11.27
C PRO A 179 -9.58 -0.22 12.28
N ASP A 180 -9.84 1.00 11.82
CA ASP A 180 -9.94 2.21 12.66
C ASP A 180 -8.75 2.40 13.62
N ALA A 181 -7.57 1.91 13.24
CA ALA A 181 -6.40 1.89 14.13
C ALA A 181 -5.74 3.27 14.31
N ALA A 182 -6.08 4.24 13.46
CA ALA A 182 -5.54 5.59 13.52
C ALA A 182 -6.60 6.63 13.13
N VAL A 183 -6.28 7.90 13.40
CA VAL A 183 -7.05 9.05 12.92
C VAL A 183 -6.08 10.00 12.23
N VAL A 184 -6.41 10.36 11.00
CA VAL A 184 -5.64 11.29 10.18
C VAL A 184 -6.48 12.54 9.88
N HIS A 185 -5.83 13.70 9.89
CA HIS A 185 -6.46 14.97 9.57
C HIS A 185 -6.06 15.44 8.16
N SER A 186 -6.97 16.10 7.48
CA SER A 186 -6.71 16.74 6.18
C SER A 186 -7.59 17.97 5.96
#